data_be06811c7dbc03b5732447ee15861b3b
#
_entry.id   be06811c7dbc03b5732447ee15861b3b
#
_cell.length_a   1.000
_cell.length_b   1.000
_cell.length_c   1.000
_cell.angle_alpha   90.00
_cell.angle_beta   90.00
_cell.angle_gamma   90.00
#
_symmetry.space_group_name_H-M   'P 1'
#
loop_
_entity.id
_entity.type
_entity.pdbx_description
1 polymer ?
#
loop_
_entity_poly.entity_id
_entity_poly.type
_entity_poly.pdbx_seq_one_letter_code
_entity_poly.pdbx_strand_id
1 'polypeptide(L)'
;VNDHQAIAPVATPERFALRPWVDPAVEASEFPVTSIYTETVLLPILGPSTVLCLRRLGSLAAGRPDGVEVDTAQLARDLGLGDGLGRHSQITKTLDRLCGFGMARWSRANLDVRTAVPPVPERHLRRLSPELVGLHHCMLRQAAGRGPGATAGRHWGAQHSALAPQASSEPVERAGSVSL
;
A
#
# COMPACT_ATOMS: atom_id res chain seq x y z
N VAL A 1 -29.30 5.60 -12.26
CA VAL A 1 -29.34 4.16 -12.62
C VAL A 1 -27.96 3.60 -12.42
N ASN A 2 -27.71 3.02 -11.21
CA ASN A 2 -26.40 2.45 -10.83
C ASN A 2 -26.40 0.97 -11.19
N ASP A 3 -26.02 0.65 -12.40
CA ASP A 3 -25.92 -0.74 -12.86
C ASP A 3 -24.46 -1.18 -12.99
N HIS A 4 -23.72 -1.03 -11.90
CA HIS A 4 -22.37 -1.63 -11.75
C HIS A 4 -22.35 -2.55 -10.54
N GLN A 5 -23.22 -3.54 -10.56
CA GLN A 5 -23.12 -4.67 -9.66
C GLN A 5 -21.87 -5.46 -10.09
N ALA A 6 -20.75 -5.18 -9.44
CA ALA A 6 -19.51 -5.90 -9.64
C ALA A 6 -19.76 -7.38 -9.26
N ILE A 7 -19.89 -8.25 -10.25
CA ILE A 7 -19.96 -9.69 -10.04
C ILE A 7 -18.55 -10.14 -9.68
N ALA A 8 -18.34 -10.39 -8.39
CA ALA A 8 -17.10 -11.01 -7.93
C ALA A 8 -16.94 -12.38 -8.64
N PRO A 9 -15.76 -12.73 -9.14
CA PRO A 9 -15.53 -14.03 -9.75
C PRO A 9 -15.74 -15.13 -8.70
N VAL A 10 -16.30 -16.26 -9.12
CA VAL A 10 -16.54 -17.44 -8.27
C VAL A 10 -15.22 -17.98 -7.69
N ALA A 11 -14.11 -17.74 -8.37
CA ALA A 11 -12.75 -18.03 -7.93
C ALA A 11 -11.82 -16.92 -8.42
N THR A 12 -10.75 -16.65 -7.67
CA THR A 12 -9.71 -15.72 -8.11
C THR A 12 -9.06 -16.26 -9.37
N PRO A 13 -9.03 -15.51 -10.49
CA PRO A 13 -8.43 -15.98 -11.73
C PRO A 13 -6.91 -16.10 -11.59
N GLU A 14 -6.29 -17.00 -12.35
CA GLU A 14 -4.82 -17.16 -12.40
C GLU A 14 -4.12 -15.90 -12.88
N ARG A 15 -4.76 -15.16 -13.79
CA ARG A 15 -4.30 -13.87 -14.32
C ARG A 15 -5.47 -12.91 -14.43
N PHE A 16 -5.20 -11.64 -14.20
CA PHE A 16 -6.20 -10.58 -14.35
C PHE A 16 -5.56 -9.28 -14.81
N ALA A 17 -6.33 -8.47 -15.50
CA ALA A 17 -5.91 -7.11 -15.80
C ALA A 17 -6.19 -6.22 -14.59
N LEU A 18 -5.13 -5.63 -14.06
CA LEU A 18 -5.19 -4.66 -12.96
C LEU A 18 -5.33 -3.25 -13.55
N ARG A 19 -6.31 -2.48 -13.08
CA ARG A 19 -6.54 -1.10 -13.53
C ARG A 19 -6.62 -0.13 -12.34
N PRO A 20 -6.21 1.12 -12.52
CA PRO A 20 -6.43 2.13 -11.51
C PRO A 20 -7.93 2.45 -11.41
N TRP A 21 -8.46 2.41 -10.19
CA TRP A 21 -9.80 2.92 -9.91
C TRP A 21 -9.69 4.36 -9.43
N VAL A 22 -9.84 5.27 -10.39
CA VAL A 22 -9.86 6.71 -10.13
C VAL A 22 -11.23 7.08 -9.60
N ASP A 23 -11.28 7.65 -8.41
CA ASP A 23 -12.48 8.18 -7.77
C ASP A 23 -12.19 9.62 -7.33
N PRO A 24 -12.67 10.63 -8.07
CA PRO A 24 -12.33 12.03 -7.81
C PRO A 24 -12.62 12.48 -6.37
N ALA A 25 -13.68 11.92 -5.76
CA ALA A 25 -14.03 12.25 -4.37
C ALA A 25 -13.02 11.71 -3.36
N VAL A 26 -12.36 10.58 -3.68
CA VAL A 26 -11.34 9.95 -2.84
C VAL A 26 -9.96 10.54 -3.11
N GLU A 27 -9.66 10.84 -4.36
CA GLU A 27 -8.38 11.46 -4.73
C GLU A 27 -8.23 12.86 -4.13
N ALA A 28 -9.32 13.59 -3.95
CA ALA A 28 -9.34 14.86 -3.22
C ALA A 28 -8.93 14.71 -1.74
N SER A 29 -8.97 13.51 -1.16
CA SER A 29 -8.55 13.25 0.23
C SER A 29 -7.03 13.15 0.41
N GLU A 30 -6.27 13.09 -0.67
CA GLU A 30 -4.79 13.11 -0.72
C GLU A 30 -4.05 12.02 0.09
N PHE A 31 -4.65 10.87 0.32
CA PHE A 31 -3.97 9.73 0.92
C PHE A 31 -3.65 8.66 -0.13
N PRO A 32 -2.50 8.75 -0.84
CA PRO A 32 -2.05 7.67 -1.70
C PRO A 32 -1.99 6.33 -0.95
N VAL A 33 -2.24 5.22 -1.63
CA VAL A 33 -2.14 3.88 -1.02
C VAL A 33 -0.75 3.59 -0.43
N THR A 34 0.28 4.31 -0.87
CA THR A 34 1.65 4.22 -0.36
C THR A 34 1.94 5.16 0.81
N SER A 35 0.95 5.95 1.24
CA SER A 35 1.12 6.94 2.32
C SER A 35 1.27 6.29 3.69
N ILE A 36 1.83 7.05 4.63
CA ILE A 36 1.91 6.67 6.03
C ILE A 36 0.53 6.46 6.66
N TYR A 37 -0.51 7.16 6.15
CA TYR A 37 -1.89 6.96 6.58
C TYR A 37 -2.35 5.52 6.36
N THR A 38 -2.03 4.94 5.20
CA THR A 38 -2.36 3.54 4.88
C THR A 38 -1.63 2.57 5.81
N GLU A 39 -0.38 2.85 6.15
CA GLU A 39 0.43 2.00 7.03
C GLU A 39 0.04 2.10 8.50
N THR A 40 -0.43 3.25 8.95
CA THR A 40 -0.68 3.46 10.39
C THR A 40 -2.16 3.31 10.74
N VAL A 41 -3.05 3.98 10.00
CA VAL A 41 -4.46 4.05 10.34
C VAL A 41 -5.26 2.88 9.74
N LEU A 42 -4.94 2.46 8.49
CA LEU A 42 -5.64 1.35 7.85
C LEU A 42 -5.11 -0.03 8.25
N LEU A 43 -3.85 -0.15 8.69
CA LEU A 43 -3.25 -1.42 9.06
C LEU A 43 -4.06 -2.22 10.10
N PRO A 44 -4.48 -1.66 11.24
CA PRO A 44 -5.26 -2.40 12.23
C PRO A 44 -6.67 -2.75 11.76
N ILE A 45 -7.17 -2.10 10.71
CA ILE A 45 -8.50 -2.33 10.14
C ILE A 45 -8.44 -3.42 9.06
N LEU A 46 -7.52 -3.27 8.11
CA LEU A 46 -7.38 -4.16 6.96
C LEU A 46 -6.53 -5.40 7.26
N GLY A 47 -5.60 -5.28 8.19
CA GLY A 47 -4.57 -6.28 8.47
C GLY A 47 -3.38 -6.20 7.51
N PRO A 48 -2.21 -6.74 7.93
CA PRO A 48 -0.94 -6.52 7.24
C PRO A 48 -0.92 -7.02 5.80
N SER A 49 -1.37 -8.24 5.55
CA SER A 49 -1.39 -8.82 4.19
C SER A 49 -2.22 -7.97 3.22
N THR A 50 -3.38 -7.46 3.69
CA THR A 50 -4.28 -6.66 2.86
C THR A 50 -3.69 -5.28 2.56
N VAL A 51 -3.04 -4.65 3.54
CA VAL A 51 -2.36 -3.36 3.34
C VAL A 51 -1.18 -3.51 2.36
N LEU A 52 -0.34 -4.53 2.54
CA LEU A 52 0.78 -4.77 1.62
C LEU A 52 0.29 -5.09 0.20
N CYS A 53 -0.77 -5.89 0.06
CA CYS A 53 -1.39 -6.18 -1.22
C CYS A 53 -1.94 -4.91 -1.88
N LEU A 54 -2.68 -4.07 -1.14
CA LEU A 54 -3.20 -2.79 -1.63
C LEU A 54 -2.07 -1.89 -2.14
N ARG A 55 -1.01 -1.74 -1.36
CA ARG A 55 0.15 -0.92 -1.73
C ARG A 55 0.84 -1.45 -2.98
N ARG A 56 1.05 -2.78 -3.07
CA ARG A 56 1.66 -3.41 -4.24
C ARG A 56 0.81 -3.21 -5.50
N LEU A 57 -0.48 -3.52 -5.43
CA LEU A 57 -1.40 -3.36 -6.55
C LEU A 57 -1.57 -1.90 -6.96
N GLY A 58 -1.75 -0.99 -6.00
CA GLY A 58 -1.86 0.43 -6.28
C GLY A 58 -0.61 1.01 -6.93
N SER A 59 0.59 0.58 -6.49
CA SER A 59 1.86 0.97 -7.13
C SER A 59 2.00 0.42 -8.55
N LEU A 60 1.53 -0.81 -8.80
CA LEU A 60 1.54 -1.40 -10.15
C LEU A 60 0.56 -0.70 -11.10
N ALA A 61 -0.59 -0.27 -10.59
CA ALA A 61 -1.61 0.45 -11.36
C ALA A 61 -1.25 1.92 -11.61
N ALA A 62 -0.48 2.54 -10.73
CA ALA A 62 -0.12 3.95 -10.81
C ALA A 62 0.58 4.28 -12.12
N GLY A 63 0.07 5.31 -12.83
CA GLY A 63 0.61 5.75 -14.13
C GLY A 63 0.31 4.81 -15.30
N ARG A 64 -0.57 3.81 -15.12
CA ARG A 64 -0.94 2.84 -16.17
C ARG A 64 -2.45 2.83 -16.39
N PRO A 65 -3.01 3.84 -17.07
CA PRO A 65 -4.46 3.94 -17.29
C PRO A 65 -5.01 2.75 -18.07
N ASP A 66 -4.23 2.19 -18.99
CA ASP A 66 -4.61 1.01 -19.79
C ASP A 66 -4.59 -0.29 -18.98
N GLY A 67 -4.02 -0.25 -17.77
CA GLY A 67 -3.87 -1.39 -16.90
C GLY A 67 -2.59 -2.18 -17.12
N VAL A 68 -2.41 -3.23 -16.31
CA VAL A 68 -1.28 -4.16 -16.39
C VAL A 68 -1.76 -5.57 -16.06
N GLU A 69 -1.25 -6.56 -16.77
CA GLU A 69 -1.53 -7.97 -16.44
C GLU A 69 -0.79 -8.39 -15.17
N VAL A 70 -1.49 -9.05 -14.28
CA VAL A 70 -0.97 -9.57 -13.01
C VAL A 70 -1.18 -11.08 -12.96
N ASP A 71 -0.12 -11.82 -12.69
CA ASP A 71 -0.16 -13.24 -12.37
C ASP A 71 -0.40 -13.39 -10.86
N THR A 72 -1.49 -14.07 -10.50
CA THR A 72 -1.94 -14.18 -9.11
C THR A 72 -0.97 -15.00 -8.26
N ALA A 73 -0.38 -16.05 -8.81
CA ALA A 73 0.59 -16.87 -8.10
C ALA A 73 1.88 -16.09 -7.82
N GLN A 74 2.34 -15.31 -8.81
CA GLN A 74 3.50 -14.45 -8.62
C GLN A 74 3.23 -13.37 -7.57
N LEU A 75 2.06 -12.73 -7.62
CA LEU A 75 1.65 -11.75 -6.61
C LEU A 75 1.62 -12.37 -5.20
N ALA A 76 1.10 -13.60 -5.08
CA ALA A 76 1.06 -14.31 -3.80
C ALA A 76 2.46 -14.58 -3.26
N ARG A 77 3.39 -15.05 -4.10
CA ARG A 77 4.80 -15.26 -3.73
C ARG A 77 5.48 -13.96 -3.34
N ASP A 78 5.31 -12.89 -4.11
CA ASP A 78 5.89 -11.57 -3.84
C ASP A 78 5.44 -11.00 -2.47
N LEU A 79 4.25 -11.38 -2.03
CA LEU A 79 3.68 -10.96 -0.74
C LEU A 79 3.92 -11.97 0.39
N GLY A 80 4.59 -13.09 0.13
CA GLY A 80 4.80 -14.14 1.12
C GLY A 80 3.51 -14.86 1.56
N LEU A 81 2.50 -14.92 0.68
CA LEU A 81 1.19 -15.52 0.97
C LEU A 81 1.07 -16.98 0.52
N GLY A 82 2.18 -17.59 0.11
CA GLY A 82 2.23 -18.97 -0.38
C GLY A 82 1.82 -19.10 -1.84
N ASP A 83 1.77 -20.32 -2.35
CA ASP A 83 1.55 -20.63 -3.77
C ASP A 83 0.11 -21.05 -4.11
N GLY A 84 -0.76 -21.15 -3.12
CA GLY A 84 -2.12 -21.61 -3.34
C GLY A 84 -3.01 -20.56 -4.00
N LEU A 85 -3.74 -20.98 -5.05
CA LEU A 85 -4.73 -20.15 -5.76
C LEU A 85 -6.17 -20.57 -5.47
N GLY A 86 -6.37 -21.61 -4.65
CA GLY A 86 -7.68 -22.10 -4.34
C GLY A 86 -8.54 -21.10 -3.55
N ARG A 87 -9.84 -21.36 -3.51
CA ARG A 87 -10.86 -20.55 -2.83
C ARG A 87 -10.50 -20.15 -1.38
N HIS A 88 -9.71 -20.97 -0.69
CA HIS A 88 -9.30 -20.73 0.69
C HIS A 88 -7.86 -20.25 0.82
N SER A 89 -7.19 -19.95 -0.28
CA SER A 89 -5.81 -19.44 -0.27
C SER A 89 -5.75 -18.06 0.40
N GLN A 90 -4.57 -17.71 0.91
CA GLN A 90 -4.36 -16.42 1.56
C GLN A 90 -4.50 -15.26 0.58
N ILE A 91 -4.04 -15.44 -0.68
CA ILE A 91 -4.18 -14.39 -1.70
C ILE A 91 -5.65 -14.14 -2.03
N THR A 92 -6.47 -15.19 -2.20
CA THR A 92 -7.92 -15.04 -2.46
C THR A 92 -8.59 -14.29 -1.33
N LYS A 93 -8.37 -14.71 -0.07
CA LYS A 93 -8.93 -14.02 1.10
C LYS A 93 -8.47 -12.56 1.20
N THR A 94 -7.24 -12.28 0.79
CA THR A 94 -6.68 -10.92 0.80
C THR A 94 -7.35 -10.04 -0.25
N LEU A 95 -7.54 -10.55 -1.47
CA LEU A 95 -8.25 -9.85 -2.54
C LEU A 95 -9.74 -9.65 -2.21
N ASP A 96 -10.40 -10.68 -1.67
CA ASP A 96 -11.79 -10.57 -1.21
C ASP A 96 -11.93 -9.51 -0.12
N ARG A 97 -10.97 -9.44 0.81
CA ARG A 97 -10.96 -8.42 1.86
C ARG A 97 -10.76 -7.02 1.29
N LEU A 98 -9.88 -6.84 0.29
CA LEU A 98 -9.74 -5.56 -0.40
C LEU A 98 -11.06 -5.11 -1.03
N CYS A 99 -11.76 -6.03 -1.70
CA CYS A 99 -13.07 -5.76 -2.30
C CYS A 99 -14.13 -5.44 -1.22
N GLY A 100 -14.17 -6.23 -0.14
CA GLY A 100 -15.10 -6.03 0.96
C GLY A 100 -14.94 -4.68 1.67
N PHE A 101 -13.75 -4.11 1.68
CA PHE A 101 -13.48 -2.76 2.21
C PHE A 101 -13.57 -1.66 1.16
N GLY A 102 -13.94 -1.98 -0.08
CA GLY A 102 -14.05 -0.99 -1.16
C GLY A 102 -12.70 -0.40 -1.61
N MET A 103 -11.60 -1.11 -1.36
CA MET A 103 -10.26 -0.72 -1.83
C MET A 103 -9.97 -1.25 -3.23
N ALA A 104 -10.69 -2.29 -3.65
CA ALA A 104 -10.67 -2.83 -4.99
C ALA A 104 -12.08 -3.31 -5.36
N ARG A 105 -12.29 -3.56 -6.65
CA ARG A 105 -13.51 -4.18 -7.15
C ARG A 105 -13.23 -5.01 -8.38
N TRP A 106 -13.91 -6.14 -8.50
CA TRP A 106 -13.91 -6.91 -9.72
C TRP A 106 -14.84 -6.30 -10.76
N SER A 107 -14.36 -6.15 -11.99
CA SER A 107 -15.14 -5.74 -13.15
C SER A 107 -14.91 -6.77 -14.25
N ARG A 108 -15.76 -7.80 -14.31
CA ARG A 108 -15.56 -9.01 -15.13
C ARG A 108 -14.25 -9.73 -14.76
N ALA A 109 -13.26 -9.77 -15.67
CA ALA A 109 -11.94 -10.36 -15.44
C ALA A 109 -10.88 -9.34 -15.01
N ASN A 110 -11.26 -8.09 -14.74
CA ASN A 110 -10.35 -7.03 -14.34
C ASN A 110 -10.50 -6.76 -12.84
N LEU A 111 -9.42 -6.40 -12.19
CA LEU A 111 -9.41 -5.87 -10.84
C LEU A 111 -9.10 -4.38 -10.90
N ASP A 112 -10.11 -3.56 -10.60
CA ASP A 112 -9.91 -2.13 -10.43
C ASP A 112 -9.47 -1.88 -8.99
N VAL A 113 -8.33 -1.21 -8.77
CA VAL A 113 -7.77 -0.92 -7.45
C VAL A 113 -7.64 0.58 -7.23
N ARG A 114 -7.95 1.04 -6.03
CA ARG A 114 -7.75 2.44 -5.65
C ARG A 114 -6.27 2.78 -5.61
N THR A 115 -5.93 3.96 -6.11
CA THR A 115 -4.59 4.57 -6.02
C THR A 115 -4.48 5.52 -4.83
N ALA A 116 -5.62 5.97 -4.32
CA ALA A 116 -5.76 6.72 -3.08
C ALA A 116 -6.81 6.06 -2.17
N VAL A 117 -6.66 6.24 -0.87
CA VAL A 117 -7.58 5.68 0.13
C VAL A 117 -8.46 6.78 0.73
N PRO A 118 -9.76 6.50 0.93
CA PRO A 118 -10.63 7.45 1.61
C PRO A 118 -10.30 7.52 3.11
N PRO A 119 -10.69 8.61 3.77
CA PRO A 119 -10.66 8.67 5.23
C PRO A 119 -11.42 7.51 5.85
N VAL A 120 -10.91 6.98 6.95
CA VAL A 120 -11.54 5.89 7.69
C VAL A 120 -12.90 6.35 8.21
N PRO A 121 -14.01 5.64 7.90
CA PRO A 121 -15.32 5.97 8.42
C PRO A 121 -15.41 5.80 9.95
N GLU A 122 -16.23 6.62 10.59
CA GLU A 122 -16.43 6.67 12.05
C GLU A 122 -16.69 5.27 12.68
N ARG A 123 -17.47 4.42 11.99
CA ARG A 123 -17.76 3.06 12.44
C ARG A 123 -16.51 2.19 12.64
N HIS A 124 -15.41 2.48 11.93
CA HIS A 124 -14.14 1.77 12.06
C HIS A 124 -13.19 2.44 13.05
N LEU A 125 -13.30 3.76 13.24
CA LEU A 125 -12.50 4.50 14.23
C LEU A 125 -12.73 3.97 15.65
N ARG A 126 -13.94 3.53 15.97
CA ARG A 126 -14.30 2.94 17.28
C ARG A 126 -13.51 1.67 17.63
N ARG A 127 -12.82 1.07 16.68
CA ARG A 127 -11.98 -0.13 16.87
C ARG A 127 -10.51 0.20 17.03
N LEU A 128 -10.14 1.46 16.83
CA LEU A 128 -8.76 1.93 16.93
C LEU A 128 -8.46 2.39 18.35
N SER A 129 -7.19 2.41 18.70
CA SER A 129 -6.75 3.03 19.95
C SER A 129 -6.96 4.54 19.90
N PRO A 130 -7.11 5.22 21.06
CA PRO A 130 -7.27 6.68 21.10
C PRO A 130 -6.14 7.43 20.39
N GLU A 131 -4.91 6.91 20.46
CA GLU A 131 -3.74 7.49 19.80
C GLU A 131 -3.89 7.45 18.28
N LEU A 132 -4.36 6.33 17.71
CA LEU A 132 -4.59 6.20 16.28
C LEU A 132 -5.77 7.05 15.79
N VAL A 133 -6.80 7.20 16.60
CA VAL A 133 -7.90 8.14 16.32
C VAL A 133 -7.38 9.58 16.33
N GLY A 134 -6.54 9.96 17.31
CA GLY A 134 -5.89 11.26 17.34
C GLY A 134 -5.01 11.51 16.10
N LEU A 135 -4.22 10.50 15.72
CA LEU A 135 -3.38 10.55 14.51
C LEU A 135 -4.22 10.72 13.24
N HIS A 136 -5.30 9.93 13.09
CA HIS A 136 -6.25 10.06 11.99
C HIS A 136 -6.76 11.51 11.84
N HIS A 137 -7.27 12.10 12.91
CA HIS A 137 -7.75 13.48 12.87
C HIS A 137 -6.65 14.50 12.57
N CYS A 138 -5.44 14.28 13.09
CA CYS A 138 -4.28 15.13 12.79
C CYS A 138 -3.96 15.11 11.29
N MET A 139 -3.89 13.92 10.69
CA MET A 139 -3.58 13.76 9.28
C MET A 139 -4.66 14.34 8.37
N LEU A 140 -5.94 14.22 8.74
CA LEU A 140 -7.05 14.87 8.01
C LEU A 140 -6.92 16.40 8.03
N ARG A 141 -6.62 17.00 9.18
CA ARG A 141 -6.42 18.46 9.27
C ARG A 141 -5.23 18.91 8.41
N GLN A 142 -4.15 18.14 8.39
CA GLN A 142 -2.98 18.44 7.57
C GLN A 142 -3.29 18.33 6.06
N ALA A 143 -4.10 17.35 5.65
CA ALA A 143 -4.55 17.21 4.27
C ALA A 143 -5.44 18.39 3.87
N ALA A 144 -6.41 18.76 4.71
CA ALA A 144 -7.30 19.91 4.46
C ALA A 144 -6.56 21.25 4.37
N GLY A 145 -5.46 21.41 5.11
CA GLY A 145 -4.62 22.61 5.06
C GLY A 145 -3.68 22.74 3.86
N ARG A 146 -3.56 21.69 3.05
CA ARG A 146 -2.65 21.69 1.88
C ARG A 146 -3.35 22.07 0.60
N GLY A 147 -4.45 22.55 0.45
CA GLY A 147 -5.13 22.95 -0.79
C GLY A 147 -4.94 22.02 -2.00
N PRO A 148 -5.86 21.97 -2.96
CA PRO A 148 -5.73 21.12 -4.14
C PRO A 148 -4.55 21.59 -5.00
N GLY A 149 -3.45 20.82 -5.01
CA GLY A 149 -2.30 21.11 -5.87
C GLY A 149 -0.91 20.82 -5.30
N ALA A 150 -0.78 20.44 -4.04
CA ALA A 150 0.50 20.15 -3.43
C ALA A 150 0.93 18.67 -3.56
N THR A 151 0.62 18.03 -4.67
CA THR A 151 1.19 16.72 -5.02
C THR A 151 2.60 16.91 -5.53
N ALA A 152 3.57 17.02 -4.66
CA ALA A 152 4.97 16.93 -5.03
C ALA A 152 5.63 15.85 -4.20
N GLY A 153 6.09 14.81 -4.89
CA GLY A 153 6.93 13.76 -4.40
C GLY A 153 7.97 14.20 -3.38
N ARG A 154 7.68 13.94 -2.12
CA ARG A 154 8.75 13.80 -1.13
C ARG A 154 9.06 12.32 -1.02
N HIS A 155 10.00 11.95 -1.83
CA HIS A 155 10.69 10.69 -1.75
C HIS A 155 11.23 10.54 -0.31
N TRP A 156 10.84 9.50 0.39
CA TRP A 156 11.30 9.13 1.74
C TRP A 156 12.82 8.91 1.84
N GLY A 157 13.58 9.02 0.74
CA GLY A 157 15.01 8.69 0.63
C GLY A 157 15.99 9.65 1.28
N ALA A 158 15.60 10.86 1.72
CA ALA A 158 16.58 11.91 2.03
C ALA A 158 16.92 12.11 3.51
N GLN A 159 16.28 11.43 4.45
CA GLN A 159 16.52 11.69 5.89
C GLN A 159 17.18 10.56 6.68
N HIS A 160 17.48 9.41 6.07
CA HIS A 160 18.20 8.32 6.76
C HIS A 160 19.68 8.20 6.39
N SER A 161 20.25 9.17 5.67
CA SER A 161 21.68 9.16 5.34
C SER A 161 22.60 9.70 6.46
N ALA A 162 22.06 10.06 7.62
CA ALA A 162 22.82 10.67 8.72
C ALA A 162 23.23 9.69 9.84
N LEU A 163 23.01 8.40 9.69
CA LEU A 163 23.41 7.39 10.67
C LEU A 163 24.32 6.31 10.04
N ALA A 164 25.34 6.75 9.30
CA ALA A 164 26.47 5.89 9.01
C ALA A 164 27.47 6.03 10.18
N PRO A 165 27.89 4.95 10.85
CA PRO A 165 28.95 5.02 11.83
C PRO A 165 30.24 5.44 11.12
N GLN A 166 30.85 6.51 11.60
CA GLN A 166 32.18 6.91 11.19
C GLN A 166 33.16 5.82 11.63
N ALA A 167 33.67 5.06 10.67
CA ALA A 167 34.80 4.17 10.90
C ALA A 167 36.02 5.04 11.24
N SER A 168 36.43 5.01 12.48
CA SER A 168 37.68 5.59 12.96
C SER A 168 38.84 4.85 12.28
N SER A 169 39.48 5.49 11.34
CA SER A 169 40.73 5.05 10.78
C SER A 169 41.88 5.43 11.75
N GLU A 170 42.23 4.49 12.61
CA GLU A 170 43.53 4.58 13.30
C GLU A 170 44.66 4.19 12.34
N PRO A 171 45.77 4.96 12.29
CA PRO A 171 46.92 4.61 11.49
C PRO A 171 47.74 3.52 12.20
N VAL A 172 47.90 2.40 11.53
CA VAL A 172 48.86 1.36 11.95
C VAL A 172 50.28 1.88 11.75
N GLU A 173 50.92 2.20 12.86
CA GLU A 173 52.33 2.58 12.96
C GLU A 173 53.20 1.34 12.67
N ARG A 174 54.00 1.42 11.62
CA ARG A 174 55.02 0.45 11.29
C ARG A 174 56.24 0.73 12.18
N ALA A 175 56.48 -0.11 13.13
CA ALA A 175 57.81 -0.28 13.75
C ALA A 175 58.28 -1.68 13.32
N GLY A 176 59.37 -1.80 12.66
CA GLY A 176 60.72 -1.60 13.04
C GLY A 176 61.49 -2.89 12.80
N SER A 177 62.25 -2.93 11.76
CA SER A 177 63.30 -3.89 11.42
C SER A 177 64.21 -4.16 12.60
N VAL A 178 64.47 -5.48 12.93
CA VAL A 178 65.72 -5.88 13.56
C VAL A 178 66.23 -7.16 12.88
N SER A 179 67.43 -7.00 12.28
CA SER A 179 68.31 -8.08 11.87
C SER A 179 68.85 -8.86 13.07
N LEU A 180 68.94 -10.16 12.98
CA LEU A 180 70.16 -10.99 13.21
C LEU A 180 69.83 -12.41 12.80
#